data_67dafa28d7d0af74713d9bc3d418fa44
#
_entry.id   67dafa28d7d0af74713d9bc3d418fa44
#
_cell.length_a   1.000
_cell.length_b   1.000
_cell.length_c   1.000
_cell.angle_alpha   90.00
_cell.angle_beta   90.00
_cell.angle_gamma   90.00
#
_symmetry.space_group_name_H-M   'P 1'
#
loop_
_entity.id
_entity.type
_entity.pdbx_description
1 polymer ?
#
loop_
_entity_poly.entity_id
_entity_poly.type
_entity_poly.pdbx_seq_one_letter_code
_entity_poly.pdbx_strand_id
1 'polypeptide(L)'
;MKSFDAPSIAGMQEFLEETKNFYFAEVESVDFKKNAEAARLTMNSWVDEKTQGKIKDILPKDKVSDTTKLVLINAIYFKGNWNQKFNEELTVDAPFKINKNDTKPVKMMTQKSKFPIVFIPEINCQILELPYKGKDLSMLVFLPNEIEDDMTGLEKLKTALTYSKLMEWTSSPMMIVEEVEVSLPRFKMEVTYDLESILGSMGMVDAFDSSRSDFSGMSAANDLVLSKVIHKSFVEVNEEGSEAAAATALIFVERASAISHTFIADHPFFFFIRYNPTNTILFAGQYSSPE
;
A
#
# COMPACT_ATOMS: atom_id res chain seq x y z
N MET A 1 1.92 5.45 -13.44
CA MET A 1 1.90 6.91 -13.21
C MET A 1 1.54 7.60 -14.51
N LYS A 2 0.80 8.68 -14.46
CA LYS A 2 0.46 9.49 -15.62
C LYS A 2 0.49 10.97 -15.27
N SER A 3 0.98 11.80 -16.16
CA SER A 3 0.91 13.25 -16.05
C SER A 3 -0.10 13.83 -17.05
N PHE A 4 -0.77 14.88 -16.63
CA PHE A 4 -1.76 15.59 -17.44
C PHE A 4 -1.40 17.08 -17.47
N ASP A 5 -1.33 17.63 -18.64
CA ASP A 5 -0.84 18.99 -18.87
C ASP A 5 -1.77 19.82 -19.78
N ALA A 6 -1.51 21.12 -19.87
CA ALA A 6 -2.24 22.01 -20.74
C ALA A 6 -1.79 21.86 -22.22
N PRO A 7 -2.67 22.16 -23.22
CA PRO A 7 -2.43 21.90 -24.66
C PRO A 7 -1.23 22.60 -25.30
N SER A 8 -0.53 23.48 -24.59
CA SER A 8 0.66 24.17 -25.12
C SER A 8 1.91 23.30 -25.21
N ILE A 9 1.81 22.04 -24.75
CA ILE A 9 2.90 21.09 -24.75
C ILE A 9 2.81 20.25 -26.02
N ALA A 10 3.36 20.75 -27.10
CA ALA A 10 4.08 19.90 -28.01
C ALA A 10 5.35 19.48 -27.23
N GLY A 11 5.19 18.54 -26.29
CA GLY A 11 6.29 18.05 -25.46
C GLY A 11 7.43 17.69 -26.37
N MET A 12 8.64 18.06 -25.98
CA MET A 12 9.79 17.63 -26.75
C MET A 12 9.68 16.12 -26.89
N GLN A 13 9.65 15.63 -28.09
CA GLN A 13 9.40 14.22 -28.41
C GLN A 13 10.32 13.30 -27.62
N GLU A 14 11.54 13.74 -27.39
CA GLU A 14 12.54 13.07 -26.55
C GLU A 14 12.05 12.85 -25.12
N PHE A 15 11.47 13.85 -24.46
CA PHE A 15 10.90 13.71 -23.11
C PHE A 15 9.78 12.66 -23.06
N LEU A 16 8.87 12.67 -24.04
CA LEU A 16 7.78 11.70 -24.12
C LEU A 16 8.29 10.28 -24.33
N GLU A 17 9.29 10.11 -25.20
CA GLU A 17 9.93 8.83 -25.46
C GLU A 17 10.69 8.31 -24.23
N GLU A 18 11.47 9.14 -23.57
CA GLU A 18 12.20 8.77 -22.36
C GLU A 18 11.27 8.44 -21.20
N THR A 19 10.24 9.25 -20.98
CA THR A 19 9.23 8.99 -19.95
C THR A 19 8.54 7.65 -20.18
N LYS A 20 8.20 7.33 -21.43
CA LYS A 20 7.59 6.04 -21.77
C LYS A 20 8.57 4.88 -21.62
N ASN A 21 9.81 5.04 -22.10
CA ASN A 21 10.79 3.95 -22.15
C ASN A 21 11.39 3.62 -20.78
N PHE A 22 11.66 4.62 -19.94
CA PHE A 22 12.33 4.42 -18.66
C PHE A 22 11.38 4.33 -17.46
N TYR A 23 10.22 4.97 -17.54
CA TYR A 23 9.26 5.05 -16.44
C TYR A 23 7.93 4.35 -16.72
N PHE A 24 7.72 3.87 -17.96
CA PHE A 24 6.43 3.31 -18.40
C PHE A 24 5.26 4.25 -18.09
N ALA A 25 5.55 5.55 -18.11
CA ALA A 25 4.58 6.59 -17.83
C ALA A 25 4.17 7.31 -19.11
N GLU A 26 2.93 7.76 -19.15
CA GLU A 26 2.37 8.50 -20.29
C GLU A 26 2.10 9.94 -19.87
N VAL A 27 2.28 10.84 -20.82
CA VAL A 27 1.84 12.23 -20.69
C VAL A 27 0.63 12.41 -21.60
N GLU A 28 -0.44 12.98 -21.06
CA GLU A 28 -1.65 13.27 -21.83
C GLU A 28 -2.00 14.75 -21.72
N SER A 29 -2.23 15.39 -22.86
CA SER A 29 -2.65 16.78 -22.90
C SER A 29 -4.15 16.90 -22.68
N VAL A 30 -4.55 17.76 -21.75
CA VAL A 30 -5.94 18.08 -21.41
C VAL A 30 -6.15 19.59 -21.32
N ASP A 31 -7.35 20.07 -21.66
CA ASP A 31 -7.64 21.50 -21.64
C ASP A 31 -8.23 21.95 -20.30
N PHE A 32 -7.35 22.22 -19.33
CA PHE A 32 -7.79 22.74 -18.03
C PHE A 32 -8.42 24.14 -18.17
N LYS A 33 -7.92 24.98 -19.06
CA LYS A 33 -8.34 26.38 -19.18
C LYS A 33 -9.77 26.53 -19.66
N LYS A 34 -10.19 25.72 -20.63
CA LYS A 34 -11.55 25.80 -21.20
C LYS A 34 -12.52 24.83 -20.56
N ASN A 35 -12.04 23.70 -20.05
CA ASN A 35 -12.91 22.65 -19.52
C ASN A 35 -12.21 21.81 -18.44
N ALA A 36 -11.92 22.42 -17.30
CA ALA A 36 -11.27 21.77 -16.15
C ALA A 36 -12.06 20.53 -15.65
N GLU A 37 -13.41 20.58 -15.70
CA GLU A 37 -14.25 19.47 -15.27
C GLU A 37 -14.13 18.26 -16.23
N ALA A 38 -14.10 18.47 -17.54
CA ALA A 38 -13.88 17.38 -18.47
C ALA A 38 -12.47 16.78 -18.29
N ALA A 39 -11.44 17.60 -18.08
CA ALA A 39 -10.10 17.13 -17.76
C ALA A 39 -10.09 16.26 -16.49
N ARG A 40 -10.76 16.70 -15.41
CA ARG A 40 -10.92 15.95 -14.18
C ARG A 40 -11.58 14.57 -14.43
N LEU A 41 -12.67 14.54 -15.19
CA LEU A 41 -13.38 13.30 -15.51
C LEU A 41 -12.52 12.34 -16.34
N THR A 42 -11.74 12.86 -17.31
CA THR A 42 -10.78 12.06 -18.10
C THR A 42 -9.76 11.39 -17.17
N MET A 43 -9.17 12.14 -16.25
CA MET A 43 -8.20 11.64 -15.27
C MET A 43 -8.82 10.57 -14.37
N ASN A 44 -10.02 10.79 -13.85
CA ASN A 44 -10.73 9.81 -13.03
C ASN A 44 -11.07 8.53 -13.80
N SER A 45 -11.54 8.65 -15.04
CA SER A 45 -11.84 7.50 -15.90
C SER A 45 -10.61 6.67 -16.22
N TRP A 46 -9.46 7.32 -16.46
CA TRP A 46 -8.19 6.62 -16.68
C TRP A 46 -7.78 5.80 -15.44
N VAL A 47 -7.90 6.36 -14.24
CA VAL A 47 -7.57 5.65 -13.00
C VAL A 47 -8.53 4.48 -12.76
N ASP A 48 -9.83 4.69 -12.95
CA ASP A 48 -10.86 3.65 -12.79
C ASP A 48 -10.57 2.46 -13.73
N GLU A 49 -10.28 2.72 -15.00
CA GLU A 49 -9.91 1.71 -15.98
C GLU A 49 -8.63 0.95 -15.58
N LYS A 50 -7.55 1.67 -15.26
CA LYS A 50 -6.25 1.07 -14.93
C LYS A 50 -6.24 0.31 -13.60
N THR A 51 -7.18 0.58 -12.73
CA THR A 51 -7.36 -0.12 -11.44
C THR A 51 -8.53 -1.09 -11.43
N GLN A 52 -9.05 -1.45 -12.59
CA GLN A 52 -10.17 -2.40 -12.74
C GLN A 52 -11.41 -2.04 -11.89
N GLY A 53 -11.74 -0.76 -11.82
CA GLY A 53 -12.88 -0.27 -11.05
C GLY A 53 -12.66 -0.19 -9.53
N LYS A 54 -11.43 -0.43 -9.05
CA LYS A 54 -11.13 -0.42 -7.61
C LYS A 54 -10.89 0.96 -7.05
N ILE A 55 -10.29 1.84 -7.83
CA ILE A 55 -10.04 3.22 -7.44
C ILE A 55 -10.89 4.15 -8.30
N LYS A 56 -11.88 4.77 -7.68
CA LYS A 56 -12.77 5.75 -8.31
C LYS A 56 -12.51 7.14 -7.75
N ASP A 57 -12.85 8.16 -8.55
CA ASP A 57 -12.85 9.57 -8.12
C ASP A 57 -11.56 10.00 -7.40
N ILE A 58 -10.39 9.67 -8.00
CA ILE A 58 -9.10 10.07 -7.43
C ILE A 58 -8.98 11.59 -7.28
N LEU A 59 -9.65 12.34 -8.14
CA LEU A 59 -9.79 13.79 -8.08
C LEU A 59 -11.26 14.14 -7.78
N PRO A 60 -11.61 14.52 -6.55
CA PRO A 60 -12.91 15.10 -6.22
C PRO A 60 -13.21 16.39 -7.01
N LYS A 61 -14.46 16.83 -6.99
CA LYS A 61 -14.84 18.12 -7.58
C LYS A 61 -13.98 19.25 -7.00
N ASP A 62 -13.74 20.27 -7.79
CA ASP A 62 -13.01 21.49 -7.43
C ASP A 62 -11.51 21.30 -7.08
N LYS A 63 -10.94 20.12 -7.36
CA LYS A 63 -9.50 19.87 -7.17
C LYS A 63 -8.64 20.31 -8.33
N VAL A 64 -9.23 20.55 -9.49
CA VAL A 64 -8.60 21.16 -10.67
C VAL A 64 -9.41 22.36 -11.14
N SER A 65 -8.75 23.39 -11.67
CA SER A 65 -9.33 24.64 -12.12
C SER A 65 -8.73 25.07 -13.46
N ASP A 66 -9.17 26.18 -13.98
CA ASP A 66 -8.62 26.81 -15.19
C ASP A 66 -7.18 27.33 -15.02
N THR A 67 -6.72 27.47 -13.78
CA THR A 67 -5.33 27.81 -13.45
C THR A 67 -4.40 26.61 -13.33
N THR A 68 -4.95 25.40 -13.32
CA THR A 68 -4.16 24.15 -13.25
C THR A 68 -3.30 24.00 -14.50
N LYS A 69 -2.01 23.65 -14.34
CA LYS A 69 -1.04 23.51 -15.42
C LYS A 69 -0.58 22.08 -15.63
N LEU A 70 -0.12 21.44 -14.57
CA LEU A 70 0.41 20.08 -14.59
C LEU A 70 -0.12 19.30 -13.41
N VAL A 71 -0.65 18.09 -13.65
CA VAL A 71 -1.12 17.17 -12.62
C VAL A 71 -0.43 15.83 -12.80
N LEU A 72 0.21 15.35 -11.72
CA LEU A 72 0.73 14.00 -11.65
C LEU A 72 -0.24 13.11 -10.87
N ILE A 73 -0.58 11.97 -11.46
CA ILE A 73 -1.46 10.99 -10.82
C ILE A 73 -0.74 9.66 -10.73
N ASN A 74 -0.70 9.11 -9.55
CA ASN A 74 -0.28 7.75 -9.29
C ASN A 74 -1.38 7.01 -8.54
N ALA A 75 -1.82 5.89 -9.09
CA ALA A 75 -2.76 4.99 -8.45
C ALA A 75 -2.14 3.60 -8.38
N ILE A 76 -2.17 3.00 -7.20
CA ILE A 76 -1.66 1.65 -6.98
C ILE A 76 -2.72 0.81 -6.28
N TYR A 77 -2.98 -0.36 -6.85
CA TYR A 77 -3.91 -1.34 -6.34
C TYR A 77 -3.18 -2.66 -6.11
N PHE A 78 -3.39 -3.25 -4.95
CA PHE A 78 -2.85 -4.56 -4.63
C PHE A 78 -3.93 -5.51 -4.13
N LYS A 79 -3.98 -6.66 -4.76
CA LYS A 79 -4.72 -7.84 -4.34
C LYS A 79 -3.90 -9.06 -4.76
N GLY A 80 -3.27 -9.74 -3.81
CA GLY A 80 -2.41 -10.89 -4.06
C GLY A 80 -3.03 -12.19 -3.56
N ASN A 81 -2.84 -13.32 -4.23
CA ASN A 81 -3.24 -14.66 -3.77
C ASN A 81 -2.27 -15.16 -2.71
N TRP A 82 -2.78 -15.64 -1.58
CA TRP A 82 -1.94 -16.34 -0.61
C TRP A 82 -1.35 -17.63 -1.18
N ASN A 83 -0.13 -17.93 -0.82
CA ASN A 83 0.45 -19.24 -1.11
C ASN A 83 -0.31 -20.35 -0.36
N GLN A 84 -0.71 -20.07 0.88
CA GLN A 84 -1.61 -20.87 1.69
C GLN A 84 -2.85 -20.02 1.99
N LYS A 85 -4.01 -20.39 1.45
CA LYS A 85 -5.27 -19.66 1.63
C LYS A 85 -5.85 -19.86 3.02
N PHE A 86 -6.57 -18.87 3.52
CA PHE A 86 -7.45 -19.03 4.65
C PHE A 86 -8.73 -19.78 4.22
N ASN A 87 -9.33 -20.55 5.12
CA ASN A 87 -10.63 -21.14 4.86
C ASN A 87 -11.74 -20.15 5.27
N GLU A 88 -12.57 -19.78 4.31
CA GLU A 88 -13.66 -18.82 4.53
C GLU A 88 -14.66 -19.28 5.61
N GLU A 89 -14.89 -20.60 5.72
CA GLU A 89 -15.74 -21.19 6.75
C GLU A 89 -15.20 -21.01 8.18
N LEU A 90 -13.90 -20.77 8.33
CA LEU A 90 -13.24 -20.50 9.61
C LEU A 90 -13.14 -19.02 9.95
N THR A 91 -13.62 -18.12 9.06
CA THR A 91 -13.67 -16.68 9.33
C THR A 91 -14.84 -16.38 10.26
N VAL A 92 -14.54 -15.80 11.40
CA VAL A 92 -15.53 -15.50 12.45
C VAL A 92 -15.53 -14.01 12.81
N ASP A 93 -16.63 -13.55 13.39
CA ASP A 93 -16.66 -12.23 14.02
C ASP A 93 -15.85 -12.27 15.33
N ALA A 94 -14.88 -11.37 15.46
CA ALA A 94 -14.03 -11.26 16.63
C ALA A 94 -13.80 -9.79 17.03
N PRO A 95 -13.55 -9.51 18.31
CA PRO A 95 -13.20 -8.17 18.74
C PRO A 95 -11.77 -7.81 18.30
N PHE A 96 -11.61 -6.61 17.73
CA PHE A 96 -10.32 -5.98 17.45
C PHE A 96 -10.14 -4.82 18.42
N LYS A 97 -9.08 -4.85 19.21
CA LYS A 97 -8.72 -3.80 20.18
C LYS A 97 -8.14 -2.62 19.42
N ILE A 98 -8.82 -1.48 19.38
CA ILE A 98 -8.29 -0.26 18.76
C ILE A 98 -7.38 0.53 19.71
N ASN A 99 -7.54 0.30 21.00
CA ASN A 99 -6.70 0.75 22.12
C ASN A 99 -6.94 -0.18 23.34
N LYS A 100 -6.40 0.17 24.51
CA LYS A 100 -6.55 -0.63 25.74
C LYS A 100 -7.99 -0.82 26.19
N ASN A 101 -8.90 0.10 25.87
CA ASN A 101 -10.24 0.18 26.44
C ASN A 101 -11.34 -0.15 25.42
N ASP A 102 -11.08 0.10 24.12
CA ASP A 102 -12.10 0.05 23.09
C ASP A 102 -11.83 -1.06 22.08
N THR A 103 -12.90 -1.69 21.64
CA THR A 103 -12.87 -2.73 20.62
C THR A 103 -13.88 -2.44 19.52
N LYS A 104 -13.61 -2.91 18.32
CA LYS A 104 -14.54 -2.96 17.20
C LYS A 104 -14.62 -4.37 16.62
N PRO A 105 -15.75 -4.80 16.07
CA PRO A 105 -15.87 -6.12 15.43
C PRO A 105 -15.09 -6.16 14.12
N VAL A 106 -14.44 -7.29 13.85
CA VAL A 106 -13.80 -7.62 12.58
C VAL A 106 -14.19 -9.02 12.13
N LYS A 107 -14.07 -9.28 10.82
CA LYS A 107 -14.02 -10.64 10.29
C LYS A 107 -12.60 -11.17 10.46
N MET A 108 -12.38 -12.08 11.41
CA MET A 108 -11.08 -12.67 11.72
C MET A 108 -10.92 -13.97 10.95
N MET A 109 -9.97 -14.00 10.02
CA MET A 109 -9.57 -15.18 9.26
C MET A 109 -8.57 -15.99 10.07
N THR A 110 -8.68 -17.32 10.06
CA THR A 110 -7.75 -18.19 10.79
C THR A 110 -7.23 -19.31 9.90
N GLN A 111 -5.94 -19.61 10.05
CA GLN A 111 -5.31 -20.77 9.43
C GLN A 111 -4.14 -21.27 10.27
N LYS A 112 -3.80 -22.55 10.10
CA LYS A 112 -2.63 -23.16 10.72
C LYS A 112 -1.73 -23.75 9.64
N SER A 113 -0.48 -23.30 9.58
CA SER A 113 0.50 -23.77 8.60
C SER A 113 1.92 -23.41 9.04
N LYS A 114 2.90 -23.74 8.19
CA LYS A 114 4.30 -23.37 8.42
C LYS A 114 4.60 -21.99 7.81
N PHE A 115 5.01 -21.06 8.66
CA PHE A 115 5.35 -19.69 8.28
C PHE A 115 6.69 -19.25 8.87
N PRO A 116 7.45 -18.40 8.17
CA PRO A 116 8.57 -17.69 8.78
C PRO A 116 8.05 -16.71 9.86
N ILE A 117 8.61 -16.82 11.06
CA ILE A 117 8.25 -15.98 12.21
C ILE A 117 9.50 -15.63 13.01
N VAL A 118 9.51 -14.47 13.63
CA VAL A 118 10.54 -14.04 14.59
C VAL A 118 9.92 -13.19 15.69
N PHE A 119 10.48 -13.29 16.90
CA PHE A 119 10.20 -12.39 17.99
C PHE A 119 11.37 -11.45 18.21
N ILE A 120 11.12 -10.13 18.28
CA ILE A 120 12.11 -9.08 18.52
C ILE A 120 11.95 -8.55 19.95
N PRO A 121 12.79 -9.02 20.91
CA PRO A 121 12.62 -8.68 22.32
C PRO A 121 12.75 -7.18 22.62
N GLU A 122 13.63 -6.49 21.92
CA GLU A 122 13.93 -5.06 22.16
C GLU A 122 12.72 -4.14 21.99
N ILE A 123 11.76 -4.56 21.15
CA ILE A 123 10.52 -3.81 20.87
C ILE A 123 9.26 -4.61 21.25
N ASN A 124 9.41 -5.79 21.88
CA ASN A 124 8.33 -6.68 22.25
C ASN A 124 7.34 -6.94 21.09
N CYS A 125 7.87 -7.30 19.92
CA CYS A 125 7.11 -7.41 18.67
C CYS A 125 7.34 -8.77 18.01
N GLN A 126 6.27 -9.40 17.51
CA GLN A 126 6.34 -10.55 16.62
C GLN A 126 6.29 -10.07 15.17
N ILE A 127 7.07 -10.71 14.29
CA ILE A 127 7.03 -10.47 12.85
C ILE A 127 6.72 -11.79 12.15
N LEU A 128 5.63 -11.79 11.39
CA LEU A 128 5.19 -12.94 10.60
C LEU A 128 5.32 -12.62 9.12
N GLU A 129 5.82 -13.59 8.35
CA GLU A 129 5.82 -13.52 6.89
C GLU A 129 4.75 -14.44 6.29
N LEU A 130 3.82 -13.85 5.55
CA LEU A 130 2.77 -14.54 4.80
C LEU A 130 3.08 -14.46 3.31
N PRO A 131 3.60 -15.54 2.69
CA PRO A 131 3.92 -15.54 1.28
C PRO A 131 2.66 -15.51 0.40
N TYR A 132 2.71 -14.76 -0.69
CA TYR A 132 1.76 -14.86 -1.78
C TYR A 132 2.13 -16.00 -2.74
N LYS A 133 1.19 -16.40 -3.60
CA LYS A 133 1.40 -17.44 -4.61
C LYS A 133 2.60 -17.11 -5.50
N GLY A 134 3.47 -18.09 -5.71
CA GLY A 134 4.73 -17.90 -6.42
C GLY A 134 5.89 -17.48 -5.51
N LYS A 135 5.62 -16.97 -4.31
CA LYS A 135 6.60 -16.55 -3.28
C LYS A 135 7.51 -15.38 -3.67
N ASP A 136 7.27 -14.75 -4.81
CA ASP A 136 7.95 -13.51 -5.19
C ASP A 136 7.51 -12.32 -4.35
N LEU A 137 6.31 -12.41 -3.78
CA LEU A 137 5.75 -11.41 -2.87
C LEU A 137 5.42 -12.03 -1.52
N SER A 138 5.57 -11.23 -0.47
CA SER A 138 5.13 -11.58 0.89
C SER A 138 4.51 -10.38 1.58
N MET A 139 3.53 -10.63 2.45
CA MET A 139 3.12 -9.68 3.48
C MET A 139 3.90 -9.96 4.75
N LEU A 140 4.56 -8.95 5.26
CA LEU A 140 5.21 -8.94 6.57
C LEU A 140 4.28 -8.24 7.55
N VAL A 141 3.90 -8.90 8.64
CA VAL A 141 3.04 -8.34 9.66
C VAL A 141 3.84 -8.15 10.95
N PHE A 142 3.93 -6.92 11.42
CA PHE A 142 4.65 -6.51 12.63
C PHE A 142 3.62 -6.25 13.73
N LEU A 143 3.52 -7.16 14.67
CA LEU A 143 2.52 -7.15 15.73
C LEU A 143 3.20 -6.98 17.09
N PRO A 144 3.06 -5.82 17.77
CA PRO A 144 3.43 -5.71 19.18
C PRO A 144 2.71 -6.77 20.01
N ASN A 145 3.34 -7.36 21.02
CA ASN A 145 2.66 -8.35 21.86
C ASN A 145 1.51 -7.76 22.68
N GLU A 146 1.63 -6.48 23.03
CA GLU A 146 0.65 -5.77 23.86
C GLU A 146 0.54 -4.30 23.45
N ILE A 147 -0.60 -3.68 23.74
CA ILE A 147 -0.78 -2.24 23.66
C ILE A 147 -0.17 -1.61 24.92
N GLU A 148 1.12 -1.25 24.87
CA GLU A 148 1.85 -0.71 26.02
C GLU A 148 1.54 0.79 26.25
N ASP A 149 1.25 1.57 25.20
CA ASP A 149 0.91 2.98 25.28
C ASP A 149 -0.62 3.21 25.51
N ASP A 150 -1.01 4.47 25.65
CA ASP A 150 -2.42 4.85 25.85
C ASP A 150 -3.17 5.05 24.50
N MET A 151 -2.56 4.68 23.39
CA MET A 151 -3.10 4.83 22.03
C MET A 151 -3.22 3.48 21.32
N THR A 152 -2.30 3.20 20.42
CA THR A 152 -2.37 2.04 19.51
C THR A 152 -1.37 0.93 19.82
N GLY A 153 -0.42 1.14 20.74
CA GLY A 153 0.69 0.24 21.01
C GLY A 153 1.82 0.29 19.98
N LEU A 154 1.72 1.16 18.97
CA LEU A 154 2.66 1.18 17.84
C LEU A 154 3.81 2.18 18.00
N GLU A 155 3.81 3.06 18.99
CA GLU A 155 4.79 4.14 19.10
C GLU A 155 6.22 3.66 19.29
N LYS A 156 6.41 2.61 20.09
CA LYS A 156 7.73 1.99 20.29
C LYS A 156 8.27 1.40 18.98
N LEU A 157 7.41 0.70 18.24
CA LEU A 157 7.74 0.14 16.94
C LEU A 157 8.04 1.23 15.91
N LYS A 158 7.23 2.31 15.83
CA LYS A 158 7.48 3.46 14.94
C LYS A 158 8.84 4.09 15.18
N THR A 159 9.20 4.28 16.45
CA THR A 159 10.47 4.90 16.83
C THR A 159 11.68 4.03 16.49
N ALA A 160 11.55 2.72 16.66
CA ALA A 160 12.64 1.78 16.40
C ALA A 160 12.79 1.39 14.93
N LEU A 161 11.71 1.48 14.15
CA LEU A 161 11.66 0.99 12.78
C LEU A 161 12.43 1.92 11.84
N THR A 162 13.55 1.43 11.34
CA THR A 162 14.30 2.01 10.23
C THR A 162 14.37 1.01 9.08
N TYR A 163 14.77 1.47 7.88
CA TYR A 163 14.99 0.55 6.75
C TYR A 163 16.01 -0.54 7.10
N SER A 164 17.10 -0.19 7.75
CA SER A 164 18.13 -1.15 8.17
C SER A 164 17.57 -2.19 9.14
N LYS A 165 16.76 -1.78 10.12
CA LYS A 165 16.11 -2.69 11.06
C LYS A 165 15.06 -3.57 10.39
N LEU A 166 14.28 -3.01 9.47
CA LEU A 166 13.33 -3.78 8.67
C LEU A 166 14.06 -4.92 7.92
N MET A 167 15.16 -4.62 7.25
CA MET A 167 15.94 -5.62 6.50
C MET A 167 16.61 -6.64 7.43
N GLU A 168 17.15 -6.21 8.56
CA GLU A 168 17.77 -7.09 9.57
C GLU A 168 16.75 -8.07 10.14
N TRP A 169 15.64 -7.57 10.67
CA TRP A 169 14.62 -8.37 11.37
C TRP A 169 13.88 -9.35 10.45
N THR A 170 13.77 -9.02 9.16
CA THR A 170 13.10 -9.87 8.16
C THR A 170 14.06 -10.66 7.28
N SER A 171 15.35 -10.74 7.67
CA SER A 171 16.34 -11.53 6.97
C SER A 171 16.13 -13.04 7.21
N SER A 172 16.48 -13.88 6.23
CA SER A 172 16.30 -15.33 6.34
C SER A 172 16.97 -15.98 7.56
N PRO A 173 18.14 -15.50 8.06
CA PRO A 173 18.71 -16.05 9.29
C PRO A 173 17.90 -15.73 10.55
N MET A 174 17.13 -14.66 10.56
CA MET A 174 16.32 -14.23 11.71
C MET A 174 14.95 -14.91 11.73
N MET A 175 14.35 -15.14 10.57
CA MET A 175 13.00 -15.68 10.45
C MET A 175 13.02 -17.21 10.39
N ILE A 176 12.56 -17.86 11.45
CA ILE A 176 12.53 -19.32 11.56
C ILE A 176 11.17 -19.80 11.05
N VAL A 177 11.20 -20.88 10.25
CA VAL A 177 9.95 -21.49 9.73
C VAL A 177 9.40 -22.47 10.77
N GLU A 178 8.25 -22.13 11.33
CA GLU A 178 7.59 -22.92 12.38
C GLU A 178 6.10 -23.14 12.06
N GLU A 179 5.47 -24.07 12.76
CA GLU A 179 4.02 -24.25 12.71
C GLU A 179 3.36 -23.12 13.52
N VAL A 180 2.59 -22.27 12.84
CA VAL A 180 1.94 -21.10 13.43
C VAL A 180 0.45 -21.16 13.17
N GLU A 181 -0.35 -20.95 14.22
CA GLU A 181 -1.76 -20.64 14.10
C GLU A 181 -1.92 -19.12 13.96
N VAL A 182 -2.33 -18.71 12.77
CA VAL A 182 -2.43 -17.29 12.39
C VAL A 182 -3.88 -16.85 12.43
N SER A 183 -4.17 -15.76 13.13
CA SER A 183 -5.43 -15.02 13.05
C SER A 183 -5.16 -13.61 12.52
N LEU A 184 -5.75 -13.26 11.36
CA LEU A 184 -5.57 -11.98 10.69
C LEU A 184 -6.93 -11.40 10.30
N PRO A 185 -7.21 -10.12 10.58
CA PRO A 185 -8.48 -9.53 10.16
C PRO A 185 -8.56 -9.44 8.62
N ARG A 186 -9.77 -9.64 8.08
CA ARG A 186 -10.10 -9.28 6.71
C ARG A 186 -10.31 -7.77 6.67
N PHE A 187 -9.60 -7.08 5.76
CA PHE A 187 -9.69 -5.62 5.67
C PHE A 187 -9.46 -5.09 4.26
N LYS A 188 -9.95 -3.88 4.05
CA LYS A 188 -9.63 -3.03 2.91
C LYS A 188 -9.08 -1.71 3.41
N MET A 189 -8.10 -1.18 2.72
CA MET A 189 -7.55 0.14 3.01
C MET A 189 -7.46 0.93 1.72
N GLU A 190 -8.04 2.11 1.74
CA GLU A 190 -8.02 3.06 0.62
C GLU A 190 -7.60 4.43 1.16
N VAL A 191 -6.46 4.93 0.70
CA VAL A 191 -5.91 6.20 1.17
C VAL A 191 -5.50 7.06 -0.01
N THR A 192 -5.87 8.34 0.04
CA THR A 192 -5.50 9.35 -0.95
C THR A 192 -4.56 10.38 -0.31
N TYR A 193 -3.44 10.65 -0.95
CA TYR A 193 -2.46 11.64 -0.55
C TYR A 193 -2.37 12.75 -1.58
N ASP A 194 -2.43 14.01 -1.14
CA ASP A 194 -1.92 15.16 -1.86
C ASP A 194 -0.46 15.34 -1.43
N LEU A 195 0.48 15.05 -2.31
CA LEU A 195 1.89 14.97 -1.98
C LEU A 195 2.62 16.33 -2.07
N GLU A 196 1.95 17.42 -2.44
CA GLU A 196 2.55 18.75 -2.60
C GLU A 196 3.36 19.17 -1.35
N SER A 197 2.72 19.18 -0.19
CA SER A 197 3.36 19.58 1.07
C SER A 197 4.47 18.60 1.51
N ILE A 198 4.28 17.32 1.28
CA ILE A 198 5.23 16.27 1.63
C ILE A 198 6.51 16.41 0.79
N LEU A 199 6.36 16.51 -0.53
CA LEU A 199 7.48 16.68 -1.45
C LEU A 199 8.19 18.02 -1.22
N GLY A 200 7.44 19.08 -0.90
CA GLY A 200 8.00 20.37 -0.51
C GLY A 200 8.88 20.27 0.75
N SER A 201 8.42 19.56 1.78
CA SER A 201 9.19 19.33 3.01
C SER A 201 10.43 18.46 2.79
N MET A 202 10.42 17.61 1.78
CA MET A 202 11.55 16.79 1.34
C MET A 202 12.55 17.55 0.46
N GLY A 203 12.29 18.83 0.13
CA GLY A 203 13.17 19.68 -0.64
C GLY A 203 12.75 19.95 -2.10
N MET A 204 11.66 19.35 -2.59
CA MET A 204 11.11 19.63 -3.92
C MET A 204 10.25 20.90 -3.87
N VAL A 205 10.87 22.08 -3.72
CA VAL A 205 10.15 23.34 -3.53
C VAL A 205 9.87 24.03 -4.87
N ASP A 206 10.88 24.10 -5.74
CA ASP A 206 10.84 24.91 -6.97
C ASP A 206 9.79 24.40 -7.97
N ALA A 207 9.56 23.10 -8.03
CA ALA A 207 8.56 22.49 -8.92
C ALA A 207 7.13 23.03 -8.70
N PHE A 208 6.80 23.44 -7.48
CA PHE A 208 5.48 23.95 -7.08
C PHE A 208 5.40 25.50 -7.08
N ASP A 209 6.51 26.19 -7.31
CA ASP A 209 6.57 27.65 -7.32
C ASP A 209 6.61 28.17 -8.76
N SER A 210 5.55 28.85 -9.19
CA SER A 210 5.41 29.38 -10.55
C SER A 210 6.51 30.37 -10.97
N SER A 211 7.23 30.95 -9.99
CA SER A 211 8.33 31.87 -10.26
C SER A 211 9.69 31.20 -10.35
N ARG A 212 9.80 29.94 -9.92
CA ARG A 212 11.07 29.19 -9.84
C ARG A 212 11.05 27.87 -10.60
N SER A 213 9.85 27.39 -10.96
CA SER A 213 9.71 26.14 -11.69
C SER A 213 10.35 26.21 -13.06
N ASP A 214 11.14 25.20 -13.40
CA ASP A 214 11.73 25.05 -14.73
C ASP A 214 11.35 23.67 -15.31
N PHE A 215 10.37 23.68 -16.19
CA PHE A 215 9.92 22.55 -16.98
C PHE A 215 10.19 22.75 -18.48
N SER A 216 11.27 23.47 -18.81
CA SER A 216 11.64 23.76 -20.21
C SER A 216 11.90 22.49 -21.03
N GLY A 217 12.27 21.37 -20.38
CA GLY A 217 12.35 20.06 -21.02
C GLY A 217 11.00 19.46 -21.43
N MET A 218 9.87 19.94 -20.84
CA MET A 218 8.51 19.51 -21.17
C MET A 218 7.78 20.50 -22.05
N SER A 219 8.04 21.82 -21.89
CA SER A 219 7.39 22.89 -22.64
C SER A 219 8.39 23.97 -23.00
N ALA A 220 8.49 24.26 -24.30
CA ALA A 220 9.35 25.35 -24.79
C ALA A 220 8.92 26.74 -24.26
N ALA A 221 7.68 26.92 -23.87
CA ALA A 221 7.18 28.14 -23.27
C ALA A 221 7.61 28.31 -21.79
N ASN A 222 8.09 27.26 -21.16
CA ASN A 222 8.46 27.19 -19.72
C ASN A 222 7.41 27.84 -18.81
N ASP A 223 6.13 27.60 -19.11
CA ASP A 223 4.97 28.17 -18.39
C ASP A 223 4.30 27.12 -17.45
N LEU A 224 4.95 25.99 -17.27
CA LEU A 224 4.43 24.91 -16.42
C LEU A 224 4.86 25.10 -14.98
N VAL A 225 3.94 24.73 -14.11
CA VAL A 225 4.16 24.53 -12.68
C VAL A 225 3.42 23.27 -12.24
N LEU A 226 4.04 22.48 -11.39
CA LEU A 226 3.41 21.29 -10.84
C LEU A 226 2.29 21.71 -9.88
N SER A 227 1.05 21.63 -10.36
CA SER A 227 -0.12 22.11 -9.62
C SER A 227 -0.65 21.10 -8.63
N LYS A 228 -0.53 19.79 -8.93
CA LYS A 228 -1.02 18.70 -8.07
C LYS A 228 -0.20 17.43 -8.26
N VAL A 229 0.06 16.75 -7.15
CA VAL A 229 0.62 15.39 -7.13
C VAL A 229 -0.26 14.53 -6.25
N ILE A 230 -1.08 13.70 -6.88
CA ILE A 230 -2.04 12.85 -6.17
C ILE A 230 -1.59 11.40 -6.24
N HIS A 231 -1.47 10.79 -5.07
CA HIS A 231 -1.23 9.37 -4.92
C HIS A 231 -2.40 8.71 -4.20
N LYS A 232 -2.95 7.65 -4.79
CA LYS A 232 -4.00 6.86 -4.16
C LYS A 232 -3.59 5.39 -4.13
N SER A 233 -3.64 4.80 -2.95
CA SER A 233 -3.33 3.39 -2.73
C SER A 233 -4.55 2.64 -2.26
N PHE A 234 -4.68 1.39 -2.72
CA PHE A 234 -5.72 0.46 -2.32
C PHE A 234 -5.10 -0.91 -2.05
N VAL A 235 -5.36 -1.46 -0.87
CA VAL A 235 -4.96 -2.81 -0.46
C VAL A 235 -6.19 -3.57 0.01
N GLU A 236 -6.40 -4.77 -0.52
CA GLU A 236 -7.44 -5.70 -0.07
C GLU A 236 -6.80 -6.98 0.46
N VAL A 237 -7.17 -7.34 1.68
CA VAL A 237 -6.74 -8.56 2.38
C VAL A 237 -7.96 -9.37 2.72
N ASN A 238 -8.06 -10.57 2.15
CA ASN A 238 -9.15 -11.51 2.37
C ASN A 238 -8.64 -12.97 2.37
N GLU A 239 -9.51 -13.93 2.49
CA GLU A 239 -9.20 -15.35 2.65
C GLU A 239 -8.51 -15.96 1.43
N GLU A 240 -8.86 -15.50 0.25
CA GLU A 240 -8.32 -16.04 -0.99
C GLU A 240 -6.97 -15.44 -1.38
N GLY A 241 -6.77 -14.17 -1.01
CA GLY A 241 -5.85 -13.36 -1.78
C GLY A 241 -6.51 -12.94 -3.09
N SER A 242 -6.60 -13.57 -4.20
CA SER A 242 -7.45 -13.28 -5.35
C SER A 242 -7.72 -14.52 -6.21
N GLU A 243 -8.95 -14.63 -6.69
CA GLU A 243 -9.55 -15.58 -7.64
C GLU A 243 -9.38 -17.10 -7.44
N ALA A 244 -10.54 -17.73 -7.61
CA ALA A 244 -10.83 -19.13 -7.37
C ALA A 244 -10.01 -20.09 -8.24
N ALA A 245 -9.30 -20.99 -7.59
CA ALA A 245 -9.15 -22.35 -8.05
C ALA A 245 -9.35 -23.27 -6.84
N ALA A 246 -10.45 -24.03 -6.86
CA ALA A 246 -10.75 -25.02 -5.86
C ALA A 246 -9.58 -26.00 -5.72
N ALA A 247 -8.78 -25.85 -4.65
CA ALA A 247 -7.85 -26.86 -4.20
C ALA A 247 -8.44 -27.47 -2.94
N THR A 248 -8.88 -28.69 -3.04
CA THR A 248 -9.30 -29.52 -1.90
C THR A 248 -8.14 -29.65 -0.95
N ALA A 249 -8.18 -28.91 0.14
CA ALA A 249 -7.21 -29.05 1.22
C ALA A 249 -7.52 -30.37 1.95
N LEU A 250 -6.68 -31.37 1.76
CA LEU A 250 -6.65 -32.54 2.61
C LEU A 250 -6.13 -32.10 3.99
N ILE A 251 -7.02 -32.02 4.95
CA ILE A 251 -6.68 -31.80 6.36
C ILE A 251 -6.01 -33.06 6.87
N PHE A 252 -4.70 -33.11 6.85
CA PHE A 252 -3.96 -34.09 7.65
C PHE A 252 -3.93 -33.60 9.10
N VAL A 253 -4.81 -34.17 9.92
CA VAL A 253 -4.71 -34.06 11.38
C VAL A 253 -3.60 -34.99 11.84
N GLU A 254 -2.37 -34.56 11.79
CA GLU A 254 -1.32 -35.22 12.55
C GLU A 254 -1.44 -34.77 14.01
N ARG A 255 -1.84 -35.73 14.86
CA ARG A 255 -1.74 -35.61 16.31
C ARG A 255 -0.27 -35.73 16.74
N ALA A 256 0.43 -34.59 16.73
CA ALA A 256 1.64 -34.45 17.51
C ALA A 256 1.53 -33.14 18.28
N SER A 257 1.67 -33.22 19.59
CA SER A 257 1.76 -32.11 20.54
C SER A 257 3.09 -31.38 20.32
N ALA A 258 3.21 -30.67 19.21
CA ALA A 258 4.23 -29.64 19.03
C ALA A 258 3.66 -28.36 19.63
N ILE A 259 4.48 -27.61 20.35
CA ILE A 259 4.14 -26.26 20.78
C ILE A 259 3.87 -25.47 19.51
N SER A 260 2.60 -25.20 19.21
CA SER A 260 2.20 -24.39 18.07
C SER A 260 2.32 -22.94 18.50
N HIS A 261 3.07 -22.14 17.76
CA HIS A 261 3.09 -20.70 17.97
C HIS A 261 1.76 -20.10 17.54
N THR A 262 1.26 -19.12 18.29
CA THR A 262 0.05 -18.37 17.95
C THR A 262 0.42 -16.95 17.55
N PHE A 263 -0.15 -16.48 16.45
CA PHE A 263 -0.01 -15.10 15.96
C PHE A 263 -1.41 -14.54 15.75
N ILE A 264 -1.90 -13.74 16.71
CA ILE A 264 -3.27 -13.22 16.71
C ILE A 264 -3.24 -11.70 16.52
N ALA A 265 -3.48 -11.23 15.30
CA ALA A 265 -3.53 -9.81 14.97
C ALA A 265 -4.89 -9.19 15.34
N ASP A 266 -5.20 -9.19 16.65
CA ASP A 266 -6.44 -8.66 17.24
C ASP A 266 -6.32 -7.22 17.76
N HIS A 267 -5.21 -6.53 17.44
CA HIS A 267 -4.91 -5.16 17.83
C HIS A 267 -3.99 -4.51 16.79
N PRO A 268 -3.70 -3.17 16.87
CA PRO A 268 -2.98 -2.46 15.83
C PRO A 268 -1.63 -3.07 15.46
N PHE A 269 -1.37 -3.13 14.15
CA PHE A 269 -0.14 -3.68 13.59
C PHE A 269 0.32 -2.88 12.38
N PHE A 270 1.63 -2.98 12.06
CA PHE A 270 2.15 -2.57 10.75
C PHE A 270 2.19 -3.75 9.80
N PHE A 271 2.01 -3.46 8.52
CA PHE A 271 2.27 -4.44 7.48
C PHE A 271 3.07 -3.83 6.33
N PHE A 272 3.83 -4.70 5.67
CA PHE A 272 4.58 -4.36 4.46
C PHE A 272 4.31 -5.42 3.41
N ILE A 273 4.15 -4.99 2.15
CA ILE A 273 4.15 -5.93 1.02
C ILE A 273 5.50 -5.78 0.35
N ARG A 274 6.27 -6.86 0.35
CA ARG A 274 7.64 -6.92 -0.12
C ARG A 274 7.75 -7.76 -1.39
N TYR A 275 8.51 -7.27 -2.37
CA TYR A 275 8.99 -8.07 -3.50
C TYR A 275 10.30 -8.73 -3.08
N ASN A 276 10.25 -10.05 -2.86
CA ASN A 276 11.31 -10.83 -2.21
C ASN A 276 12.62 -10.89 -3.00
N PRO A 277 12.62 -11.00 -4.35
CA PRO A 277 13.87 -11.09 -5.10
C PRO A 277 14.83 -9.90 -4.92
N THR A 278 14.30 -8.73 -4.66
CA THR A 278 15.08 -7.49 -4.47
C THR A 278 14.91 -6.87 -3.08
N ASN A 279 14.10 -7.48 -2.21
CA ASN A 279 13.67 -6.92 -0.92
C ASN A 279 13.01 -5.52 -1.03
N THR A 280 12.40 -5.22 -2.17
CA THR A 280 11.76 -3.91 -2.39
C THR A 280 10.41 -3.87 -1.68
N ILE A 281 10.20 -2.83 -0.87
CA ILE A 281 8.90 -2.57 -0.24
C ILE A 281 7.99 -1.89 -1.27
N LEU A 282 6.89 -2.55 -1.59
CA LEU A 282 5.87 -2.05 -2.52
C LEU A 282 4.78 -1.28 -1.80
N PHE A 283 4.40 -1.74 -0.59
CA PHE A 283 3.41 -1.12 0.27
C PHE A 283 3.89 -1.13 1.71
N ALA A 284 3.58 -0.06 2.42
CA ALA A 284 3.70 0.05 3.87
C ALA A 284 2.38 0.59 4.42
N GLY A 285 1.86 -0.03 5.45
CA GLY A 285 0.59 0.37 6.05
C GLY A 285 0.51 0.11 7.54
N GLN A 286 -0.38 0.85 8.19
CA GLN A 286 -0.75 0.67 9.58
C GLN A 286 -2.25 0.33 9.62
N TYR A 287 -2.59 -0.81 10.21
CA TYR A 287 -3.97 -1.17 10.49
C TYR A 287 -4.24 -0.93 11.98
N SER A 288 -5.02 0.09 12.30
CA SER A 288 -5.27 0.51 13.69
C SER A 288 -6.72 0.44 14.10
N SER A 289 -7.64 0.43 13.15
CA SER A 289 -9.08 0.38 13.42
C SER A 289 -9.80 -0.17 12.19
N PRO A 290 -10.76 -1.07 12.38
CA PRO A 290 -11.74 -1.42 11.36
C PRO A 290 -12.59 -0.19 10.98
N GLU A 291 -13.04 -0.16 9.73
CA GLU A 291 -14.02 0.82 9.24
C GLU A 291 -15.38 0.69 9.93
#